data_03d76f94347a8c9c9a938d2438e00875
#
_entry.id   03d76f94347a8c9c9a938d2438e00875
#
_cell.length_a   1.000
_cell.length_b   1.000
_cell.length_c   1.000
_cell.angle_alpha   90.00
_cell.angle_beta   90.00
_cell.angle_gamma   90.00
#
_symmetry.space_group_name_H-M   'P 1'
#
loop_
_entity.id
_entity.type
_entity.pdbx_description
1 polymer ?
#
loop_
_entity_poly.entity_id
_entity_poly.type
_entity_poly.pdbx_seq_one_letter_code
_entity_poly.pdbx_strand_id
1 'polypeptide(L)'
;MRRYIVAIGLLAWAALCPSPGHAMERAAMDQILAMAKGRSDAPEFREALVKRLGEAPIKSGEAFDSNGPDFVWAVEATTQPTLVVDDQPVGAMRRISGTNLWFHTGQLRAGTSHRFHYLIDGKRFGGSYDVPAYGPLSYTRAGVPQGRISEKLVHTSKLYGGMQSNYWIYVPAQYNPAVPAALMVWQDGERYITRNVEEQCRLCPSLYRLHEVTDNLINEKKIPVMIHVFVSPGTLDGKSLRAVLYDTMSDKYSQFLREELLPEVYAKYNIRRDAYSRAIQGQSSGGIAAFTVAWNHPDDFSRVYTVVGSFVSIGWRPGEIDGGNVYPFKVRREPKRNLRVWMNDGSEDQETNPGSWPLQNIQLAKSLKMKGYDFNFSFGHGTHHAAQAASELPECLTWLWRDYDPAKTEQIFEQSAEEKAKPLFRVRIYNR
;
A
#
# COMPACT_ATOMS: atom_id res chain seq x y z
N MET A 1 -12.68 56.07 -34.29
CA MET A 1 -12.30 55.86 -32.88
C MET A 1 -13.24 54.82 -32.26
N ARG A 2 -12.83 53.58 -32.16
CA ARG A 2 -13.56 52.52 -31.46
C ARG A 2 -12.71 52.10 -30.24
N ARG A 3 -13.24 52.32 -29.04
CA ARG A 3 -12.61 51.95 -27.78
C ARG A 3 -12.87 50.46 -27.53
N TYR A 4 -11.82 49.67 -27.41
CA TYR A 4 -11.90 48.30 -26.88
C TYR A 4 -11.82 48.35 -25.36
N ILE A 5 -12.84 47.85 -24.70
CA ILE A 5 -12.88 47.59 -23.25
C ILE A 5 -12.31 46.17 -23.05
N VAL A 6 -11.16 46.10 -22.38
CA VAL A 6 -10.59 44.85 -21.93
C VAL A 6 -11.21 44.52 -20.57
N ALA A 7 -12.05 43.50 -20.51
CA ALA A 7 -12.56 42.94 -19.26
C ALA A 7 -11.50 42.03 -18.64
N ILE A 8 -10.92 42.46 -17.52
CA ILE A 8 -10.03 41.64 -16.69
C ILE A 8 -10.94 40.77 -15.84
N GLY A 9 -11.05 39.46 -16.19
CA GLY A 9 -11.71 38.47 -15.37
C GLY A 9 -10.86 38.11 -14.16
N LEU A 10 -11.28 38.52 -12.97
CA LEU A 10 -10.76 38.05 -11.69
C LEU A 10 -11.21 36.59 -11.50
N LEU A 11 -10.30 35.66 -11.72
CA LEU A 11 -10.47 34.27 -11.28
C LEU A 11 -10.32 34.23 -9.75
N ALA A 12 -11.44 34.15 -9.06
CA ALA A 12 -11.48 33.90 -7.63
C ALA A 12 -10.94 32.49 -7.36
N TRP A 13 -9.80 32.41 -6.70
CA TRP A 13 -9.28 31.18 -6.12
C TRP A 13 -10.15 30.79 -4.93
N ALA A 14 -11.08 29.87 -5.13
CA ALA A 14 -11.74 29.21 -4.03
C ALA A 14 -10.71 28.30 -3.34
N ALA A 15 -10.28 28.70 -2.16
CA ALA A 15 -9.55 27.83 -1.25
C ALA A 15 -10.49 26.65 -0.90
N LEU A 16 -10.26 25.49 -1.51
CA LEU A 16 -10.98 24.26 -1.20
C LEU A 16 -10.57 23.81 0.20
N CYS A 17 -11.52 23.89 1.13
CA CYS A 17 -11.45 23.24 2.43
C CYS A 17 -11.11 21.75 2.26
N PRO A 18 -10.38 21.11 3.23
CA PRO A 18 -10.16 19.66 3.22
C PRO A 18 -11.52 18.96 3.12
N SER A 19 -11.57 17.86 2.36
CA SER A 19 -12.80 17.09 2.22
C SER A 19 -13.34 16.68 3.60
N PRO A 20 -14.63 16.90 3.89
CA PRO A 20 -15.19 16.77 5.25
C PRO A 20 -15.06 15.36 5.84
N GLY A 21 -14.94 14.33 5.01
CA GLY A 21 -14.99 12.93 5.42
C GLY A 21 -13.94 12.51 6.45
N HIS A 22 -12.65 12.73 6.20
CA HIS A 22 -11.57 12.30 7.12
C HIS A 22 -11.56 13.04 8.46
N ALA A 23 -11.93 14.34 8.47
CA ALA A 23 -12.06 15.08 9.71
C ALA A 23 -13.24 14.57 10.56
N MET A 24 -14.34 14.18 9.92
CA MET A 24 -15.51 13.58 10.59
C MET A 24 -15.21 12.18 11.14
N GLU A 25 -14.44 11.36 10.42
CA GLU A 25 -14.03 10.02 10.88
C GLU A 25 -13.17 10.07 12.14
N ARG A 26 -12.15 10.92 12.13
CA ARG A 26 -11.29 11.12 13.30
C ARG A 26 -12.10 11.64 14.49
N ALA A 27 -12.98 12.61 14.28
CA ALA A 27 -13.84 13.14 15.32
C ALA A 27 -14.77 12.07 15.92
N ALA A 28 -15.34 11.19 15.08
CA ALA A 28 -16.18 10.09 15.57
C ALA A 28 -15.40 9.07 16.39
N MET A 29 -14.17 8.72 15.99
CA MET A 29 -13.32 7.80 16.74
C MET A 29 -12.80 8.43 18.03
N ASP A 30 -12.38 9.69 18.00
CA ASP A 30 -11.98 10.45 19.20
C ASP A 30 -13.12 10.53 20.22
N GLN A 31 -14.36 10.70 19.76
CA GLN A 31 -15.54 10.67 20.61
C GLN A 31 -15.74 9.32 21.27
N ILE A 32 -15.63 8.21 20.52
CA ILE A 32 -15.71 6.85 21.06
C ILE A 32 -14.64 6.62 22.10
N LEU A 33 -13.38 7.01 21.82
CA LEU A 33 -12.27 6.88 22.77
C LEU A 33 -12.46 7.72 24.02
N ALA A 34 -13.00 8.93 23.91
CA ALA A 34 -13.34 9.80 25.03
C ALA A 34 -14.46 9.20 25.89
N MET A 35 -15.53 8.70 25.27
CA MET A 35 -16.65 8.03 25.96
C MET A 35 -16.17 6.75 26.66
N ALA A 36 -15.30 5.98 26.01
CA ALA A 36 -14.70 4.79 26.59
C ALA A 36 -13.94 5.06 27.88
N LYS A 37 -13.31 6.24 28.02
CA LYS A 37 -12.56 6.64 29.23
C LYS A 37 -13.48 7.12 30.35
N GLY A 38 -14.53 7.87 30.04
CA GLY A 38 -15.31 8.60 31.07
C GLY A 38 -16.79 8.24 31.16
N ARG A 39 -17.42 7.67 30.14
CA ARG A 39 -18.87 7.45 30.06
C ARG A 39 -19.22 6.10 29.41
N SER A 40 -18.43 5.08 29.68
CA SER A 40 -18.60 3.74 29.06
C SER A 40 -19.92 3.02 29.42
N ASP A 41 -20.60 3.45 30.46
CA ASP A 41 -21.91 2.89 30.87
C ASP A 41 -23.09 3.62 30.21
N ALA A 42 -22.86 4.70 29.46
CA ALA A 42 -23.91 5.42 28.78
C ALA A 42 -24.43 4.62 27.56
N PRO A 43 -25.77 4.54 27.34
CA PRO A 43 -26.33 3.85 26.18
C PRO A 43 -25.78 4.32 24.86
N GLU A 44 -25.48 5.62 24.76
CA GLU A 44 -24.92 6.27 23.55
C GLU A 44 -23.54 5.70 23.20
N PHE A 45 -22.73 5.28 24.19
CA PHE A 45 -21.44 4.64 23.95
C PHE A 45 -21.60 3.29 23.26
N ARG A 46 -22.53 2.45 23.75
CA ARG A 46 -22.83 1.16 23.13
C ARG A 46 -23.29 1.34 21.68
N GLU A 47 -24.21 2.28 21.46
CA GLU A 47 -24.74 2.56 20.12
C GLU A 47 -23.63 3.04 19.16
N ALA A 48 -22.82 4.01 19.58
CA ALA A 48 -21.69 4.52 18.81
C ALA A 48 -20.66 3.42 18.49
N LEU A 49 -20.33 2.58 19.50
CA LEU A 49 -19.37 1.48 19.33
C LEU A 49 -19.88 0.43 18.34
N VAL A 50 -21.13 -0.01 18.48
CA VAL A 50 -21.77 -1.01 17.59
C VAL A 50 -21.92 -0.45 16.18
N LYS A 51 -22.36 0.79 16.04
CA LYS A 51 -22.46 1.48 14.73
C LYS A 51 -21.11 1.54 14.03
N ARG A 52 -20.04 1.83 14.79
CA ARG A 52 -18.69 1.98 14.23
C ARG A 52 -18.04 0.65 13.87
N LEU A 53 -18.10 -0.32 14.77
CA LEU A 53 -17.41 -1.60 14.61
C LEU A 53 -18.23 -2.65 13.84
N GLY A 54 -19.54 -2.51 13.82
CA GLY A 54 -20.46 -3.46 13.21
C GLY A 54 -20.79 -4.65 14.11
N GLU A 55 -22.06 -5.10 14.10
CA GLU A 55 -22.50 -6.24 14.91
C GLU A 55 -21.81 -7.55 14.52
N ALA A 56 -21.69 -7.82 13.21
CA ALA A 56 -21.10 -9.06 12.72
C ALA A 56 -19.62 -9.23 13.13
N PRO A 57 -18.72 -8.22 12.93
CA PRO A 57 -17.35 -8.27 13.44
C PRO A 57 -17.26 -8.39 14.97
N ILE A 58 -18.15 -7.74 15.73
CA ILE A 58 -18.19 -7.87 17.18
C ILE A 58 -18.50 -9.33 17.59
N LYS A 59 -19.50 -9.95 16.96
CA LYS A 59 -19.89 -11.35 17.21
C LYS A 59 -18.83 -12.35 16.79
N SER A 60 -18.13 -12.11 15.66
CA SER A 60 -17.04 -12.97 15.21
C SER A 60 -15.73 -12.76 15.97
N GLY A 61 -15.65 -11.72 16.83
CA GLY A 61 -14.42 -11.37 17.53
C GLY A 61 -13.35 -10.73 16.65
N GLU A 62 -13.73 -10.11 15.54
CA GLU A 62 -12.79 -9.45 14.62
C GLU A 62 -12.87 -7.93 14.68
N ALA A 63 -13.72 -7.39 15.57
CA ALA A 63 -14.00 -5.97 15.63
C ALA A 63 -12.88 -5.18 16.29
N PHE A 64 -12.33 -4.23 15.54
CA PHE A 64 -11.41 -3.19 16.03
C PHE A 64 -11.49 -1.96 15.16
N ASP A 65 -11.05 -0.83 15.69
CA ASP A 65 -10.80 0.38 14.93
C ASP A 65 -9.75 1.25 15.62
N SER A 66 -9.20 2.23 14.90
CA SER A 66 -8.10 3.05 15.39
C SER A 66 -8.13 4.49 14.89
N ASN A 67 -7.56 5.40 15.69
CA ASN A 67 -7.12 6.72 15.24
C ASN A 67 -5.64 6.89 15.57
N GLY A 68 -4.78 6.73 14.57
CA GLY A 68 -3.34 6.68 14.79
C GLY A 68 -2.95 5.47 15.65
N PRO A 69 -2.22 5.69 16.76
CA PRO A 69 -1.85 4.64 17.68
C PRO A 69 -2.98 4.21 18.64
N ASP A 70 -4.05 4.98 18.76
CA ASP A 70 -5.14 4.72 19.71
C ASP A 70 -6.16 3.76 19.10
N PHE A 71 -6.41 2.66 19.79
CA PHE A 71 -7.26 1.56 19.35
C PHE A 71 -8.45 1.32 20.26
N VAL A 72 -9.52 0.79 19.69
CA VAL A 72 -10.64 0.15 20.41
C VAL A 72 -10.89 -1.23 19.81
N TRP A 73 -11.12 -2.20 20.70
CA TRP A 73 -11.55 -3.56 20.37
C TRP A 73 -12.88 -3.85 21.07
N ALA A 74 -13.73 -4.66 20.45
CA ALA A 74 -14.96 -5.11 21.08
C ALA A 74 -15.29 -6.55 20.69
N VAL A 75 -15.93 -7.30 21.62
CA VAL A 75 -16.35 -8.67 21.42
C VAL A 75 -17.56 -9.00 22.28
N GLU A 76 -18.46 -9.86 21.80
CA GLU A 76 -19.53 -10.46 22.61
C GLU A 76 -19.01 -11.74 23.27
N ALA A 77 -19.17 -11.83 24.62
CA ALA A 77 -18.81 -13.02 25.39
C ALA A 77 -19.64 -13.11 26.66
N THR A 78 -19.98 -14.34 27.11
CA THR A 78 -20.69 -14.59 28.36
C THR A 78 -19.79 -14.46 29.57
N THR A 79 -18.51 -14.80 29.43
CA THR A 79 -17.46 -14.69 30.44
C THR A 79 -16.47 -13.60 30.02
N GLN A 80 -15.68 -13.09 30.98
CA GLN A 80 -14.70 -12.03 30.72
C GLN A 80 -13.61 -12.52 29.74
N PRO A 81 -13.48 -11.93 28.56
CA PRO A 81 -12.43 -12.30 27.63
C PRO A 81 -11.11 -11.65 28.02
N THR A 82 -10.00 -12.29 27.64
CA THR A 82 -8.67 -11.69 27.66
C THR A 82 -8.30 -11.30 26.22
N LEU A 83 -8.02 -10.03 25.99
CA LEU A 83 -7.46 -9.56 24.70
C LEU A 83 -5.95 -9.85 24.69
N VAL A 84 -5.50 -10.49 23.61
CA VAL A 84 -4.08 -10.76 23.35
C VAL A 84 -3.69 -10.02 22.09
N VAL A 85 -2.67 -9.18 22.16
CA VAL A 85 -2.11 -8.45 21.00
C VAL A 85 -0.61 -8.78 20.91
N ASP A 86 -0.15 -9.14 19.70
CA ASP A 86 1.24 -9.55 19.45
C ASP A 86 1.74 -10.60 20.44
N ASP A 87 0.89 -11.59 20.73
CA ASP A 87 1.13 -12.69 21.68
C ASP A 87 1.24 -12.29 23.14
N GLN A 88 0.87 -11.06 23.48
CA GLN A 88 0.89 -10.58 24.87
C GLN A 88 -0.53 -10.20 25.33
N PRO A 89 -0.95 -10.63 26.53
CA PRO A 89 -2.17 -10.11 27.15
C PRO A 89 -2.06 -8.60 27.37
N VAL A 90 -3.08 -7.83 26.96
CA VAL A 90 -3.04 -6.36 27.04
C VAL A 90 -3.97 -5.75 28.08
N GLY A 91 -4.29 -6.51 29.12
CA GLY A 91 -5.11 -6.03 30.23
C GLY A 91 -6.57 -6.52 30.19
N ALA A 92 -7.32 -6.14 31.22
CA ALA A 92 -8.71 -6.58 31.38
C ALA A 92 -9.65 -5.83 30.44
N MET A 93 -10.52 -6.57 29.78
CA MET A 93 -11.63 -5.98 29.05
C MET A 93 -12.72 -5.51 30.00
N ARG A 94 -13.39 -4.41 29.64
CA ARG A 94 -14.50 -3.83 30.40
C ARG A 94 -15.83 -4.26 29.78
N ARG A 95 -16.81 -4.60 30.61
CA ARG A 95 -18.15 -4.97 30.18
C ARG A 95 -19.03 -3.72 30.12
N ILE A 96 -19.81 -3.58 29.07
CA ILE A 96 -20.88 -2.58 29.05
C ILE A 96 -22.05 -3.11 29.89
N SER A 97 -22.47 -2.36 30.90
CA SER A 97 -23.50 -2.75 31.85
C SER A 97 -24.79 -3.26 31.19
N GLY A 98 -25.33 -4.37 31.68
CA GLY A 98 -26.56 -4.99 31.17
C GLY A 98 -26.41 -5.72 29.82
N THR A 99 -25.20 -5.92 29.32
CA THR A 99 -24.94 -6.57 28.02
C THR A 99 -23.87 -7.68 28.16
N ASN A 100 -23.69 -8.45 27.09
CA ASN A 100 -22.53 -9.35 26.93
C ASN A 100 -21.41 -8.73 26.05
N LEU A 101 -21.47 -7.43 25.82
CA LEU A 101 -20.48 -6.71 25.02
C LEU A 101 -19.32 -6.24 25.90
N TRP A 102 -18.11 -6.67 25.53
CA TRP A 102 -16.87 -6.30 26.17
C TRP A 102 -16.05 -5.43 25.23
N PHE A 103 -15.31 -4.48 25.77
CA PHE A 103 -14.42 -3.61 25.01
C PHE A 103 -13.10 -3.36 25.76
N HIS A 104 -12.09 -2.99 24.96
CA HIS A 104 -10.80 -2.53 25.47
C HIS A 104 -10.33 -1.35 24.63
N THR A 105 -9.60 -0.41 25.24
CA THR A 105 -8.90 0.66 24.55
C THR A 105 -7.44 0.65 24.92
N GLY A 106 -6.56 0.84 23.96
CA GLY A 106 -5.11 0.83 24.19
C GLY A 106 -4.35 1.51 23.07
N GLN A 107 -3.02 1.55 23.20
CA GLN A 107 -2.16 2.11 22.18
C GLN A 107 -1.27 1.03 21.58
N LEU A 108 -1.10 1.06 20.24
CA LEU A 108 -0.15 0.23 19.52
C LEU A 108 0.92 1.09 18.85
N ARG A 109 2.06 0.50 18.60
CA ARG A 109 3.15 1.15 17.86
C ARG A 109 2.69 1.46 16.42
N ALA A 110 2.72 2.72 16.05
CA ALA A 110 2.37 3.15 14.69
C ALA A 110 3.48 2.82 13.67
N GLY A 111 3.10 2.77 12.39
CA GLY A 111 4.00 2.49 11.27
C GLY A 111 4.31 1.00 11.08
N THR A 112 3.46 0.13 11.61
CA THR A 112 3.53 -1.33 11.43
C THR A 112 2.15 -1.95 11.51
N SER A 113 2.01 -3.25 11.22
CA SER A 113 0.81 -4.00 11.52
C SER A 113 0.98 -4.86 12.76
N HIS A 114 -0.13 -5.20 13.38
CA HIS A 114 -0.24 -6.02 14.57
C HIS A 114 -1.19 -7.19 14.33
N ARG A 115 -1.24 -8.12 15.29
CA ARG A 115 -2.24 -9.19 15.33
C ARG A 115 -2.91 -9.21 16.68
N PHE A 116 -4.16 -9.66 16.73
CA PHE A 116 -4.85 -9.88 17.98
C PHE A 116 -5.77 -11.09 17.94
N HIS A 117 -6.14 -11.58 19.10
CA HIS A 117 -7.21 -12.54 19.32
C HIS A 117 -7.71 -12.43 20.76
N TYR A 118 -8.80 -13.10 21.05
CA TYR A 118 -9.30 -13.23 22.41
C TYR A 118 -9.04 -14.62 22.98
N LEU A 119 -8.92 -14.70 24.29
CA LEU A 119 -9.05 -15.95 25.05
C LEU A 119 -10.35 -15.87 25.85
N ILE A 120 -11.29 -16.77 25.58
CA ILE A 120 -12.57 -16.92 26.30
C ILE A 120 -12.57 -18.32 26.88
N ASP A 121 -12.65 -18.41 28.22
CA ASP A 121 -12.53 -19.69 28.94
C ASP A 121 -11.26 -20.48 28.54
N GLY A 122 -10.15 -19.76 28.32
CA GLY A 122 -8.87 -20.34 27.92
C GLY A 122 -8.77 -20.77 26.43
N LYS A 123 -9.82 -20.61 25.65
CA LYS A 123 -9.83 -20.96 24.22
C LYS A 123 -9.69 -19.73 23.34
N ARG A 124 -8.90 -19.86 22.27
CA ARG A 124 -8.75 -18.80 21.26
C ARG A 124 -10.07 -18.56 20.53
N PHE A 125 -10.42 -17.29 20.37
CA PHE A 125 -11.61 -16.82 19.68
C PHE A 125 -11.31 -15.56 18.86
N GLY A 126 -11.80 -15.49 17.63
CA GLY A 126 -11.71 -14.34 16.74
C GLY A 126 -10.29 -13.86 16.46
N GLY A 127 -10.18 -12.56 16.24
CA GLY A 127 -8.91 -11.87 15.99
C GLY A 127 -8.63 -11.57 14.52
N SER A 128 -7.48 -10.94 14.29
CA SER A 128 -6.94 -10.63 12.96
C SER A 128 -5.42 -10.65 13.00
N TYR A 129 -4.80 -11.10 11.92
CA TYR A 129 -3.36 -10.99 11.68
C TYR A 129 -2.96 -9.66 11.00
N ASP A 130 -3.95 -8.89 10.52
CA ASP A 130 -3.75 -7.75 9.64
C ASP A 130 -4.37 -6.48 10.23
N VAL A 131 -3.78 -5.99 11.33
CA VAL A 131 -4.23 -4.82 12.09
C VAL A 131 -3.27 -3.65 11.80
N PRO A 132 -3.58 -2.75 10.86
CA PRO A 132 -2.69 -1.64 10.53
C PRO A 132 -2.71 -0.58 11.63
N ALA A 133 -1.53 -0.14 12.08
CA ALA A 133 -1.37 1.01 12.98
C ALA A 133 -0.68 2.15 12.21
N TYR A 134 -1.46 3.14 11.82
CA TYR A 134 -0.98 4.22 10.97
C TYR A 134 -0.26 5.31 11.76
N GLY A 135 0.88 5.77 11.24
CA GLY A 135 1.57 6.94 11.73
C GLY A 135 0.96 8.26 11.25
N PRO A 136 1.41 9.42 11.80
CA PRO A 136 0.85 10.73 11.46
C PRO A 136 0.91 11.10 9.97
N LEU A 137 1.87 10.54 9.23
CA LEU A 137 2.05 10.79 7.79
C LEU A 137 0.98 10.11 6.93
N SER A 138 0.21 9.19 7.49
CA SER A 138 -0.89 8.50 6.80
C SER A 138 -2.24 9.21 6.97
N TYR A 139 -2.27 10.41 7.52
CA TYR A 139 -3.49 11.20 7.72
C TYR A 139 -3.37 12.57 7.05
N THR A 140 -4.52 13.12 6.65
CA THR A 140 -4.59 14.51 6.19
C THR A 140 -4.10 15.45 7.29
N ARG A 141 -3.20 16.36 6.95
CA ARG A 141 -2.61 17.32 7.87
C ARG A 141 -3.00 18.74 7.47
N ALA A 142 -3.34 19.57 8.47
CA ALA A 142 -3.62 20.97 8.24
C ALA A 142 -2.41 21.69 7.62
N GLY A 143 -2.66 22.53 6.62
CA GLY A 143 -1.62 23.28 5.92
C GLY A 143 -0.82 22.50 4.87
N VAL A 144 -1.06 21.18 4.71
CA VAL A 144 -0.45 20.38 3.64
C VAL A 144 -1.32 20.46 2.39
N PRO A 145 -0.79 20.99 1.25
CA PRO A 145 -1.53 21.04 0.00
C PRO A 145 -1.86 19.64 -0.52
N GLN A 146 -3.11 19.44 -0.94
CA GLN A 146 -3.59 18.13 -1.42
C GLN A 146 -3.54 18.07 -2.95
N GLY A 147 -2.99 16.95 -3.47
CA GLY A 147 -3.02 16.64 -4.89
C GLY A 147 -4.42 16.23 -5.36
N ARG A 148 -4.55 16.00 -6.66
CA ARG A 148 -5.81 15.64 -7.33
C ARG A 148 -5.65 14.34 -8.11
N ILE A 149 -6.70 13.52 -8.09
CA ILE A 149 -6.83 12.36 -8.97
C ILE A 149 -7.65 12.73 -10.19
N SER A 150 -7.28 12.20 -11.36
CA SER A 150 -8.05 12.36 -12.59
C SER A 150 -9.38 11.58 -12.52
N GLU A 151 -10.29 11.91 -13.41
CA GLU A 151 -11.36 11.00 -13.80
C GLU A 151 -10.78 9.70 -14.36
N LYS A 152 -11.62 8.66 -14.41
CA LYS A 152 -11.24 7.38 -15.00
C LYS A 152 -10.89 7.56 -16.48
N LEU A 153 -9.71 7.12 -16.85
CA LEU A 153 -9.22 7.06 -18.22
C LEU A 153 -9.22 5.59 -18.70
N VAL A 154 -9.41 5.38 -19.98
CA VAL A 154 -9.44 4.03 -20.57
C VAL A 154 -8.43 3.99 -21.71
N HIS A 155 -7.51 3.03 -21.64
CA HIS A 155 -6.62 2.71 -22.75
C HIS A 155 -7.09 1.45 -23.47
N THR A 156 -7.05 1.44 -24.80
CA THR A 156 -7.34 0.26 -25.64
C THR A 156 -6.05 -0.25 -26.24
N SER A 157 -5.59 -1.38 -25.77
CA SER A 157 -4.30 -1.96 -26.16
C SER A 157 -4.36 -2.66 -27.53
N LYS A 158 -3.45 -2.29 -28.41
CA LYS A 158 -3.21 -3.00 -29.68
C LYS A 158 -2.41 -4.29 -29.43
N LEU A 159 -1.43 -4.25 -28.54
CA LEU A 159 -0.61 -5.41 -28.16
C LEU A 159 -1.44 -6.57 -27.62
N TYR A 160 -2.53 -6.26 -26.92
CA TYR A 160 -3.46 -7.24 -26.36
C TYR A 160 -4.79 -7.32 -27.12
N GLY A 161 -4.80 -7.00 -28.42
CA GLY A 161 -5.92 -7.27 -29.32
C GLY A 161 -7.22 -6.55 -28.99
N GLY A 162 -7.16 -5.32 -28.47
CA GLY A 162 -8.34 -4.55 -28.10
C GLY A 162 -8.67 -4.60 -26.60
N MET A 163 -7.79 -5.17 -25.76
CA MET A 163 -7.95 -5.13 -24.31
C MET A 163 -8.14 -3.70 -23.82
N GLN A 164 -9.14 -3.50 -22.97
CA GLN A 164 -9.40 -2.23 -22.32
C GLN A 164 -8.84 -2.22 -20.90
N SER A 165 -7.99 -1.24 -20.58
CA SER A 165 -7.41 -1.04 -19.27
C SER A 165 -7.82 0.31 -18.72
N ASN A 166 -8.40 0.33 -17.53
CA ASN A 166 -8.69 1.56 -16.81
C ASN A 166 -7.41 2.09 -16.14
N TYR A 167 -7.24 3.40 -16.11
CA TYR A 167 -6.16 4.01 -15.34
C TYR A 167 -6.57 5.40 -14.83
N TRP A 168 -5.85 5.85 -13.80
CA TRP A 168 -6.03 7.17 -13.19
C TRP A 168 -4.67 7.79 -12.96
N ILE A 169 -4.64 9.11 -12.86
CA ILE A 169 -3.41 9.87 -12.65
C ILE A 169 -3.61 10.75 -11.42
N TYR A 170 -2.76 10.56 -10.43
CA TYR A 170 -2.67 11.43 -9.27
C TYR A 170 -1.56 12.46 -9.48
N VAL A 171 -1.93 13.75 -9.38
CA VAL A 171 -1.02 14.88 -9.55
C VAL A 171 -0.92 15.63 -8.22
N PRO A 172 0.26 15.67 -7.58
CA PRO A 172 0.44 16.41 -6.33
C PRO A 172 0.26 17.92 -6.53
N ALA A 173 -0.16 18.60 -5.48
CA ALA A 173 -0.41 20.05 -5.54
C ALA A 173 0.85 20.88 -5.89
N GLN A 174 2.03 20.34 -5.60
CA GLN A 174 3.31 20.97 -5.89
C GLN A 174 3.80 20.77 -7.34
N TYR A 175 3.04 20.04 -8.17
CA TYR A 175 3.43 19.84 -9.56
C TYR A 175 3.48 21.15 -10.33
N ASN A 176 4.62 21.36 -11.02
CA ASN A 176 4.84 22.48 -11.91
C ASN A 176 5.17 21.94 -13.31
N PRO A 177 4.37 22.25 -14.35
CA PRO A 177 4.62 21.73 -15.71
C PRO A 177 5.94 22.20 -16.34
N ALA A 178 6.56 23.26 -15.78
CA ALA A 178 7.88 23.73 -16.23
C ALA A 178 9.03 22.84 -15.69
N VAL A 179 8.78 22.00 -14.66
CA VAL A 179 9.78 21.13 -14.02
C VAL A 179 9.33 19.69 -14.15
N PRO A 180 10.13 18.80 -14.77
CA PRO A 180 9.71 17.41 -14.94
C PRO A 180 9.63 16.69 -13.59
N ALA A 181 8.47 16.07 -13.32
CA ALA A 181 8.19 15.32 -12.09
C ALA A 181 8.73 13.88 -12.17
N ALA A 182 8.99 13.26 -11.02
CA ALA A 182 9.19 11.82 -10.91
C ALA A 182 7.90 11.05 -11.22
N LEU A 183 8.01 9.73 -11.43
CA LEU A 183 6.89 8.85 -11.75
C LEU A 183 6.86 7.63 -10.83
N MET A 184 5.66 7.23 -10.39
CA MET A 184 5.45 5.92 -9.81
C MET A 184 4.19 5.27 -10.40
N VAL A 185 4.35 4.05 -10.93
CA VAL A 185 3.26 3.27 -11.53
C VAL A 185 2.80 2.22 -10.52
N TRP A 186 1.48 2.09 -10.33
CA TRP A 186 0.84 1.21 -9.36
C TRP A 186 -0.07 0.22 -10.06
N GLN A 187 0.18 -1.05 -9.85
CA GLN A 187 -0.64 -2.13 -10.41
C GLN A 187 -1.92 -2.33 -9.60
N ASP A 188 -2.97 -2.88 -10.23
CA ASP A 188 -4.31 -2.99 -9.63
C ASP A 188 -4.88 -1.61 -9.21
N GLY A 189 -4.88 -0.68 -10.13
CA GLY A 189 -5.07 0.76 -9.92
C GLY A 189 -6.30 1.19 -9.15
N GLU A 190 -7.44 0.47 -9.30
CA GLU A 190 -8.67 0.75 -8.54
C GLU A 190 -8.45 0.79 -7.03
N ARG A 191 -7.38 0.16 -6.57
CA ARG A 191 -7.03 0.09 -5.15
C ARG A 191 -6.57 1.40 -4.55
N TYR A 192 -6.23 2.41 -5.35
CA TYR A 192 -5.55 3.63 -4.89
C TYR A 192 -6.32 4.92 -5.22
N ILE A 193 -7.54 4.81 -5.78
CA ILE A 193 -8.25 5.97 -6.34
C ILE A 193 -9.00 6.80 -5.32
N THR A 194 -9.27 6.30 -4.12
CA THR A 194 -10.06 7.00 -3.13
C THR A 194 -9.24 7.47 -1.94
N ARG A 195 -9.62 8.63 -1.41
CA ARG A 195 -9.14 9.15 -0.12
C ARG A 195 -9.99 8.66 1.04
N ASN A 196 -11.24 8.23 0.78
CA ASN A 196 -12.20 7.92 1.81
C ASN A 196 -12.19 6.43 2.18
N VAL A 197 -11.87 6.13 3.43
CA VAL A 197 -11.77 4.77 3.97
C VAL A 197 -13.15 4.18 4.28
N GLU A 198 -14.19 5.02 4.50
CA GLU A 198 -15.53 4.55 4.88
C GLU A 198 -16.31 3.89 3.75
N GLU A 199 -16.09 4.31 2.49
CA GLU A 199 -16.76 3.71 1.33
C GLU A 199 -16.15 2.38 0.88
N GLN A 200 -15.21 1.83 1.68
CA GLN A 200 -14.37 0.77 1.18
C GLN A 200 -14.60 -0.54 1.92
N CYS A 201 -14.77 -1.54 1.09
CA CYS A 201 -14.78 -2.94 1.46
C CYS A 201 -13.58 -3.27 2.36
N ARG A 202 -13.81 -4.05 3.41
CA ARG A 202 -12.81 -4.53 4.38
C ARG A 202 -11.61 -5.25 3.74
N LEU A 203 -11.76 -5.70 2.49
CA LEU A 203 -10.74 -6.33 1.65
C LEU A 203 -10.19 -5.37 0.60
N CYS A 204 -10.60 -4.09 0.65
CA CYS A 204 -10.27 -3.12 -0.36
C CYS A 204 -9.20 -2.14 0.12
N PRO A 205 -8.52 -1.58 -0.78
CA PRO A 205 -7.12 -1.12 -0.73
C PRO A 205 -6.89 0.33 -0.43
N SER A 206 -7.85 1.11 -0.05
CA SER A 206 -7.62 2.41 0.58
C SER A 206 -6.90 2.32 1.92
N LEU A 207 -6.68 1.10 2.35
CA LEU A 207 -5.73 0.83 3.41
C LEU A 207 -4.43 1.61 3.25
N TYR A 208 -3.95 1.81 2.02
CA TYR A 208 -2.67 2.48 1.77
C TYR A 208 -2.63 3.95 2.16
N ARG A 209 -3.76 4.65 2.20
CA ARG A 209 -3.78 6.10 2.46
C ARG A 209 -2.76 6.86 1.60
N LEU A 210 -2.62 6.40 0.35
CA LEU A 210 -1.52 6.79 -0.53
C LEU A 210 -1.50 8.28 -0.82
N HIS A 211 -2.67 8.91 -0.99
CA HIS A 211 -2.78 10.34 -1.28
C HIS A 211 -2.26 11.17 -0.11
N GLU A 212 -2.66 10.82 1.12
CA GLU A 212 -2.23 11.49 2.35
C GLU A 212 -0.73 11.32 2.56
N VAL A 213 -0.23 10.10 2.39
CA VAL A 213 1.21 9.81 2.51
C VAL A 213 2.02 10.59 1.50
N THR A 214 1.58 10.61 0.23
CA THR A 214 2.27 11.34 -0.85
C THR A 214 2.30 12.83 -0.57
N ASP A 215 1.15 13.44 -0.26
CA ASP A 215 1.05 14.87 0.03
C ASP A 215 1.96 15.27 1.19
N ASN A 216 1.92 14.50 2.28
CA ASN A 216 2.74 14.77 3.47
C ASN A 216 4.24 14.64 3.18
N LEU A 217 4.66 13.57 2.50
CA LEU A 217 6.07 13.32 2.21
C LEU A 217 6.66 14.33 1.21
N ILE A 218 5.90 14.74 0.19
CA ILE A 218 6.32 15.82 -0.73
C ILE A 218 6.42 17.13 0.01
N ASN A 219 5.46 17.46 0.87
CA ASN A 219 5.48 18.69 1.67
C ASN A 219 6.69 18.72 2.63
N GLU A 220 7.07 17.57 3.20
CA GLU A 220 8.27 17.43 4.04
C GLU A 220 9.58 17.28 3.22
N LYS A 221 9.51 17.30 1.89
CA LYS A 221 10.66 17.10 0.98
C LYS A 221 11.39 15.77 1.20
N LYS A 222 10.70 14.75 1.68
CA LYS A 222 11.24 13.40 1.88
C LYS A 222 11.21 12.56 0.61
N ILE A 223 10.31 12.89 -0.31
CA ILE A 223 10.25 12.32 -1.66
C ILE A 223 10.14 13.45 -2.69
N PRO A 224 10.52 13.22 -3.95
CA PRO A 224 10.35 14.21 -5.00
C PRO A 224 8.88 14.53 -5.28
N VAL A 225 8.62 15.65 -5.95
CA VAL A 225 7.34 15.88 -6.62
C VAL A 225 7.14 14.78 -7.64
N MET A 226 6.11 13.95 -7.46
CA MET A 226 5.94 12.70 -8.16
C MET A 226 4.50 12.51 -8.62
N ILE A 227 4.31 12.20 -9.88
CA ILE A 227 3.01 11.80 -10.43
C ILE A 227 2.85 10.29 -10.23
N HIS A 228 1.67 9.88 -9.72
CA HIS A 228 1.31 8.46 -9.65
C HIS A 228 0.37 8.10 -10.80
N VAL A 229 0.60 6.95 -11.40
CA VAL A 229 -0.28 6.35 -12.42
C VAL A 229 -0.81 5.03 -11.89
N PHE A 230 -2.11 4.95 -11.71
CA PHE A 230 -2.82 3.77 -11.19
C PHE A 230 -3.37 2.99 -12.37
N VAL A 231 -2.83 1.80 -12.62
CA VAL A 231 -3.17 1.00 -13.80
C VAL A 231 -3.89 -0.26 -13.36
N SER A 232 -5.14 -0.42 -13.80
CA SER A 232 -5.87 -1.66 -13.58
C SER A 232 -5.54 -2.71 -14.63
N PRO A 233 -5.59 -4.00 -14.28
CA PRO A 233 -5.50 -5.04 -15.29
C PRO A 233 -6.64 -4.92 -16.28
N GLY A 234 -6.32 -5.12 -17.57
CA GLY A 234 -7.29 -4.95 -18.61
C GLY A 234 -8.31 -6.09 -18.70
N THR A 235 -9.37 -5.82 -19.44
CA THR A 235 -10.39 -6.79 -19.83
C THR A 235 -10.49 -6.90 -21.33
N LEU A 236 -10.70 -8.11 -21.84
CA LEU A 236 -10.97 -8.40 -23.24
C LEU A 236 -12.20 -9.29 -23.29
N ASP A 237 -13.22 -8.89 -24.07
CA ASP A 237 -14.51 -9.59 -24.19
C ASP A 237 -15.13 -9.92 -22.80
N GLY A 238 -15.08 -8.95 -21.89
CA GLY A 238 -15.61 -9.08 -20.52
C GLY A 238 -14.80 -9.96 -19.58
N LYS A 239 -13.68 -10.54 -20.02
CA LYS A 239 -12.82 -11.39 -19.19
C LYS A 239 -11.59 -10.62 -18.73
N SER A 240 -11.26 -10.70 -17.45
CA SER A 240 -10.03 -10.12 -16.90
C SER A 240 -8.80 -10.83 -17.47
N LEU A 241 -7.82 -10.05 -17.90
CA LEU A 241 -6.52 -10.53 -18.34
C LEU A 241 -5.45 -10.43 -17.23
N ARG A 242 -5.83 -10.21 -15.97
CA ARG A 242 -4.88 -9.98 -14.87
C ARG A 242 -3.79 -11.05 -14.78
N ALA A 243 -4.15 -12.32 -14.81
CA ALA A 243 -3.17 -13.40 -14.74
C ALA A 243 -2.26 -13.45 -15.98
N VAL A 244 -2.81 -13.16 -17.17
CA VAL A 244 -2.04 -13.10 -18.43
C VAL A 244 -1.04 -11.94 -18.41
N LEU A 245 -1.45 -10.78 -17.88
CA LEU A 245 -0.59 -9.59 -17.80
C LEU A 245 0.51 -9.76 -16.75
N TYR A 246 0.19 -10.34 -15.59
CA TYR A 246 1.03 -10.27 -14.41
C TYR A 246 1.84 -11.54 -14.12
N ASP A 247 1.30 -12.71 -14.40
CA ASP A 247 1.90 -13.99 -13.97
C ASP A 247 2.64 -14.75 -15.09
N THR A 248 2.85 -14.11 -16.26
CA THR A 248 3.53 -14.76 -17.41
C THR A 248 5.04 -14.48 -17.48
N MET A 249 5.58 -13.55 -16.67
CA MET A 249 6.98 -13.09 -16.70
C MET A 249 7.49 -12.69 -18.10
N SER A 250 6.59 -12.46 -19.05
CA SER A 250 6.94 -12.02 -20.41
C SER A 250 7.22 -10.51 -20.46
N ASP A 251 7.92 -10.09 -21.50
CA ASP A 251 8.16 -8.67 -21.75
C ASP A 251 6.92 -7.91 -22.25
N LYS A 252 5.89 -8.63 -22.68
CA LYS A 252 4.71 -8.05 -23.32
C LYS A 252 3.98 -7.02 -22.45
N TYR A 253 3.91 -7.26 -21.13
CA TYR A 253 3.32 -6.28 -20.22
C TYR A 253 4.20 -5.03 -20.05
N SER A 254 5.52 -5.20 -20.05
CA SER A 254 6.45 -4.06 -20.06
C SER A 254 6.25 -3.20 -21.31
N GLN A 255 6.14 -3.84 -22.48
CA GLN A 255 5.87 -3.15 -23.74
C GLN A 255 4.53 -2.38 -23.70
N PHE A 256 3.47 -3.00 -23.19
CA PHE A 256 2.17 -2.34 -23.01
C PHE A 256 2.29 -1.05 -22.19
N LEU A 257 2.98 -1.10 -21.05
CA LEU A 257 3.18 0.10 -20.23
C LEU A 257 4.00 1.16 -20.96
N ARG A 258 5.11 0.78 -21.58
CA ARG A 258 6.11 1.68 -22.15
C ARG A 258 5.68 2.29 -23.50
N GLU A 259 5.05 1.48 -24.34
CA GLU A 259 4.80 1.81 -25.73
C GLU A 259 3.36 2.26 -25.99
N GLU A 260 2.41 1.86 -25.12
CA GLU A 260 1.00 2.21 -25.30
C GLU A 260 0.48 3.16 -24.20
N LEU A 261 0.52 2.76 -22.91
CA LEU A 261 -0.18 3.50 -21.85
C LEU A 261 0.59 4.75 -21.39
N LEU A 262 1.87 4.61 -21.04
CA LEU A 262 2.65 5.74 -20.51
C LEU A 262 2.85 6.89 -21.52
N PRO A 263 2.94 6.68 -22.84
CA PRO A 263 2.93 7.78 -23.81
C PRO A 263 1.72 8.71 -23.67
N GLU A 264 0.52 8.19 -23.35
CA GLU A 264 -0.68 9.02 -23.13
C GLU A 264 -0.55 9.90 -21.89
N VAL A 265 0.13 9.40 -20.84
CA VAL A 265 0.42 10.16 -19.62
C VAL A 265 1.44 11.26 -19.91
N TYR A 266 2.47 10.92 -20.65
CA TYR A 266 3.53 11.86 -21.03
C TYR A 266 3.08 12.96 -21.96
N ALA A 267 2.04 12.74 -22.76
CA ALA A 267 1.43 13.78 -23.57
C ALA A 267 0.72 14.85 -22.73
N LYS A 268 0.33 14.51 -21.49
CA LYS A 268 -0.42 15.39 -20.59
C LYS A 268 0.45 16.06 -19.52
N TYR A 269 1.55 15.41 -19.13
CA TYR A 269 2.37 15.86 -18.00
C TYR A 269 3.84 15.81 -18.31
N ASN A 270 4.58 16.80 -17.82
CA ASN A 270 6.03 16.84 -17.90
C ASN A 270 6.62 15.90 -16.85
N ILE A 271 7.06 14.72 -17.28
CA ILE A 271 7.56 13.64 -16.43
C ILE A 271 8.96 13.23 -16.91
N ARG A 272 9.84 12.97 -15.97
CA ARG A 272 11.19 12.47 -16.23
C ARG A 272 11.17 11.10 -16.91
N ARG A 273 12.11 10.91 -17.84
CA ARG A 273 12.22 9.68 -18.65
C ARG A 273 13.33 8.74 -18.21
N ASP A 274 14.22 9.20 -17.33
CA ASP A 274 15.29 8.39 -16.77
C ASP A 274 14.77 7.40 -15.73
N ALA A 275 15.34 6.20 -15.67
CA ALA A 275 14.98 5.16 -14.72
C ALA A 275 15.19 5.60 -13.26
N TYR A 276 16.18 6.45 -13.03
CA TYR A 276 16.49 7.00 -11.71
C TYR A 276 15.30 7.73 -11.08
N SER A 277 14.44 8.31 -11.91
CA SER A 277 13.25 9.07 -11.48
C SER A 277 11.95 8.29 -11.58
N ARG A 278 12.02 6.96 -11.80
CA ARG A 278 10.83 6.13 -11.97
C ARG A 278 10.78 4.92 -11.06
N ALA A 279 9.61 4.69 -10.48
CA ALA A 279 9.29 3.58 -9.60
C ALA A 279 8.07 2.80 -10.09
N ILE A 280 7.98 1.53 -9.71
CA ILE A 280 6.85 0.67 -10.02
C ILE A 280 6.49 -0.18 -8.80
N GLN A 281 5.20 -0.31 -8.54
CA GLN A 281 4.66 -1.03 -7.39
C GLN A 281 3.59 -2.02 -7.81
N GLY A 282 3.46 -3.11 -7.03
CA GLY A 282 2.32 -4.02 -7.13
C GLY A 282 2.18 -4.92 -5.92
N GLN A 283 0.98 -5.49 -5.77
CA GLN A 283 0.64 -6.44 -4.73
C GLN A 283 0.31 -7.80 -5.36
N SER A 284 0.74 -8.89 -4.73
CA SER A 284 0.45 -10.26 -5.19
C SER A 284 0.98 -10.48 -6.62
N SER A 285 0.14 -10.91 -7.55
CA SER A 285 0.51 -10.97 -8.99
C SER A 285 0.96 -9.59 -9.53
N GLY A 286 0.39 -8.47 -9.04
CA GLY A 286 0.88 -7.13 -9.35
C GLY A 286 2.32 -6.90 -8.87
N GLY A 287 2.71 -7.51 -7.74
CA GLY A 287 4.06 -7.42 -7.17
C GLY A 287 5.11 -8.09 -8.06
N ILE A 288 4.82 -9.31 -8.54
CA ILE A 288 5.73 -9.97 -9.49
C ILE A 288 5.73 -9.26 -10.84
N ALA A 289 4.59 -8.72 -11.30
CA ALA A 289 4.54 -7.93 -12.53
C ALA A 289 5.42 -6.68 -12.43
N ALA A 290 5.35 -5.93 -11.32
CA ALA A 290 6.20 -4.77 -11.07
C ALA A 290 7.70 -5.14 -11.10
N PHE A 291 8.06 -6.25 -10.44
CA PHE A 291 9.44 -6.76 -10.46
C PHE A 291 9.86 -7.19 -11.87
N THR A 292 8.99 -7.87 -12.62
CA THR A 292 9.26 -8.31 -14.00
C THR A 292 9.52 -7.15 -14.95
N VAL A 293 8.69 -6.09 -14.86
CA VAL A 293 8.88 -4.87 -15.67
C VAL A 293 10.25 -4.25 -15.40
N ALA A 294 10.61 -4.03 -14.14
CA ALA A 294 11.90 -3.45 -13.78
C ALA A 294 13.08 -4.40 -14.07
N TRP A 295 12.87 -5.71 -13.96
CA TRP A 295 13.90 -6.70 -14.29
C TRP A 295 14.23 -6.70 -15.78
N ASN A 296 13.21 -6.63 -16.64
CA ASN A 296 13.40 -6.59 -18.10
C ASN A 296 13.88 -5.23 -18.59
N HIS A 297 13.43 -4.14 -17.94
CA HIS A 297 13.73 -2.76 -18.35
C HIS A 297 14.27 -1.93 -17.15
N PRO A 298 15.47 -2.25 -16.65
CA PRO A 298 16.10 -1.49 -15.56
C PRO A 298 16.46 -0.05 -15.99
N ASP A 299 16.49 0.22 -17.30
CA ASP A 299 16.71 1.55 -17.87
C ASP A 299 15.42 2.40 -17.92
N ASP A 300 14.27 1.80 -17.60
CA ASP A 300 12.99 2.49 -17.49
C ASP A 300 12.50 2.62 -16.05
N PHE A 301 12.72 1.60 -15.23
CA PHE A 301 12.32 1.58 -13.82
C PHE A 301 13.43 1.04 -12.96
N SER A 302 13.95 1.85 -12.04
CA SER A 302 15.04 1.45 -11.16
C SER A 302 14.61 1.23 -9.71
N ARG A 303 13.39 1.62 -9.32
CA ARG A 303 12.84 1.43 -7.98
C ARG A 303 11.61 0.53 -8.04
N VAL A 304 11.62 -0.51 -7.22
CA VAL A 304 10.58 -1.55 -7.19
C VAL A 304 10.03 -1.68 -5.77
N TYR A 305 8.70 -1.73 -5.68
CA TYR A 305 8.01 -2.03 -4.44
C TYR A 305 7.08 -3.23 -4.64
N THR A 306 7.37 -4.35 -4.00
CA THR A 306 6.52 -5.56 -4.05
C THR A 306 5.88 -5.82 -2.70
N VAL A 307 4.58 -6.06 -2.70
CA VAL A 307 3.78 -6.37 -1.52
C VAL A 307 3.21 -7.76 -1.68
N VAL A 308 3.52 -8.66 -0.75
CA VAL A 308 3.10 -10.09 -0.78
C VAL A 308 3.25 -10.67 -2.19
N GLY A 309 4.42 -10.44 -2.80
CA GLY A 309 4.65 -10.70 -4.23
C GLY A 309 4.53 -12.17 -4.58
N SER A 310 3.80 -12.47 -5.67
CA SER A 310 3.54 -13.86 -6.13
C SER A 310 4.76 -14.47 -6.83
N PHE A 311 5.90 -14.54 -6.14
CA PHE A 311 7.11 -15.22 -6.67
C PHE A 311 6.97 -16.75 -6.63
N VAL A 312 5.80 -17.24 -6.96
CA VAL A 312 5.35 -18.63 -6.99
C VAL A 312 4.97 -19.05 -8.41
N SER A 313 4.54 -20.27 -8.62
CA SER A 313 4.35 -20.85 -9.96
C SER A 313 2.94 -20.66 -10.55
N ILE A 314 2.23 -19.55 -10.27
CA ILE A 314 0.85 -19.33 -10.76
C ILE A 314 0.75 -19.48 -12.28
N GLY A 315 1.61 -18.80 -13.04
CA GLY A 315 1.59 -18.83 -14.51
C GLY A 315 2.32 -19.99 -15.15
N TRP A 316 2.88 -20.91 -14.34
CA TRP A 316 3.70 -22.01 -14.85
C TRP A 316 2.93 -22.95 -15.79
N ARG A 317 3.56 -23.23 -16.93
CA ARG A 317 3.12 -24.24 -17.91
C ARG A 317 4.32 -25.06 -18.35
N PRO A 318 4.29 -26.39 -18.20
CA PRO A 318 5.43 -27.24 -18.51
C PRO A 318 5.94 -27.03 -19.95
N GLY A 319 7.21 -26.61 -20.10
CA GLY A 319 7.85 -26.40 -21.39
C GLY A 319 7.43 -25.13 -22.17
N GLU A 320 6.51 -24.32 -21.61
CA GLU A 320 6.00 -23.10 -22.29
C GLU A 320 6.30 -21.82 -21.51
N ILE A 321 5.93 -21.79 -20.21
CA ILE A 321 6.03 -20.60 -19.36
C ILE A 321 6.65 -20.99 -18.02
N ASP A 322 7.72 -20.27 -17.64
CA ASP A 322 8.26 -20.34 -16.29
C ASP A 322 7.30 -19.72 -15.27
N GLY A 323 7.25 -20.26 -14.07
CA GLY A 323 6.58 -19.61 -12.95
C GLY A 323 7.41 -18.52 -12.30
N GLY A 324 6.79 -17.69 -11.47
CA GLY A 324 7.46 -16.64 -10.72
C GLY A 324 8.55 -17.12 -9.77
N ASN A 325 8.50 -18.39 -9.38
CA ASN A 325 9.52 -19.08 -8.59
C ASN A 325 10.89 -19.19 -9.29
N VAL A 326 11.00 -18.80 -10.56
CA VAL A 326 12.27 -18.71 -11.28
C VAL A 326 13.12 -17.50 -10.81
N TYR A 327 12.51 -16.44 -10.30
CA TYR A 327 13.24 -15.18 -9.98
C TYR A 327 14.34 -15.33 -8.93
N PRO A 328 14.19 -16.08 -7.82
CA PRO A 328 15.32 -16.32 -6.92
C PRO A 328 16.56 -16.89 -7.61
N PHE A 329 16.38 -17.72 -8.65
CA PHE A 329 17.48 -18.28 -9.44
C PHE A 329 17.98 -17.30 -10.48
N LYS A 330 17.10 -16.61 -11.19
CA LYS A 330 17.49 -15.57 -12.17
C LYS A 330 18.36 -14.49 -11.51
N VAL A 331 17.95 -13.98 -10.35
CA VAL A 331 18.72 -13.00 -9.58
C VAL A 331 20.13 -13.51 -9.27
N ARG A 332 20.31 -14.80 -8.96
CA ARG A 332 21.63 -15.39 -8.67
C ARG A 332 22.49 -15.61 -9.91
N ARG A 333 21.88 -15.95 -11.03
CA ARG A 333 22.57 -16.43 -12.25
C ARG A 333 22.82 -15.34 -13.25
N GLU A 334 21.93 -14.38 -13.38
CA GLU A 334 22.04 -13.30 -14.36
C GLU A 334 22.91 -12.13 -13.83
N PRO A 335 23.40 -11.26 -14.69
CA PRO A 335 24.06 -10.01 -14.29
C PRO A 335 23.14 -9.17 -13.39
N LYS A 336 23.75 -8.51 -12.40
CA LYS A 336 23.01 -7.60 -11.49
C LYS A 336 22.38 -6.48 -12.31
N ARG A 337 21.07 -6.26 -12.10
CA ARG A 337 20.35 -5.10 -12.60
C ARG A 337 20.52 -3.92 -11.64
N ASN A 338 20.46 -2.70 -12.16
CA ASN A 338 20.54 -1.51 -11.31
C ASN A 338 19.19 -1.19 -10.69
N LEU A 339 18.80 -1.97 -9.67
CA LEU A 339 17.50 -1.89 -9.01
C LEU A 339 17.66 -1.63 -7.51
N ARG A 340 16.79 -0.80 -6.95
CA ARG A 340 16.51 -0.63 -5.53
C ARG A 340 15.15 -1.25 -5.24
N VAL A 341 15.07 -2.19 -4.29
CA VAL A 341 13.88 -3.03 -4.09
C VAL A 341 13.39 -2.95 -2.65
N TRP A 342 12.14 -2.56 -2.45
CA TRP A 342 11.43 -2.78 -1.21
C TRP A 342 10.49 -3.97 -1.38
N MET A 343 10.59 -4.92 -0.45
CA MET A 343 9.74 -6.10 -0.38
C MET A 343 9.04 -6.16 0.97
N ASN A 344 7.81 -6.65 0.97
CA ASN A 344 7.12 -6.98 2.22
C ASN A 344 6.34 -8.28 2.06
N ASP A 345 6.28 -9.07 3.16
CA ASP A 345 5.52 -10.32 3.23
C ASP A 345 5.27 -10.69 4.71
N GLY A 346 4.45 -11.70 4.95
CA GLY A 346 4.13 -12.20 6.29
C GLY A 346 4.18 -13.72 6.41
N SER A 347 4.40 -14.21 7.64
CA SER A 347 4.50 -15.66 7.93
C SER A 347 3.20 -16.40 7.73
N GLU A 348 2.07 -15.71 7.79
CA GLU A 348 0.72 -16.27 7.60
C GLU A 348 0.19 -16.04 6.18
N ASP A 349 1.07 -15.68 5.22
CA ASP A 349 0.70 -15.58 3.81
C ASP A 349 0.41 -16.96 3.21
N GLN A 350 -0.06 -16.99 1.98
CA GLN A 350 -0.65 -18.16 1.34
C GLN A 350 0.34 -19.32 1.17
N GLU A 351 -0.17 -20.51 1.44
CA GLU A 351 0.39 -21.83 1.10
C GLU A 351 -0.61 -22.52 0.17
N THR A 352 -0.30 -22.62 -1.11
CA THR A 352 -1.20 -23.15 -2.13
C THR A 352 -0.47 -24.04 -3.14
N ASN A 353 -1.19 -24.64 -4.10
CA ASN A 353 -0.56 -25.46 -5.15
C ASN A 353 0.55 -24.74 -5.93
N PRO A 354 0.44 -23.44 -6.29
CA PRO A 354 1.53 -22.70 -6.90
C PRO A 354 2.77 -22.53 -6.03
N GLY A 355 2.66 -22.66 -4.72
CA GLY A 355 3.79 -22.59 -3.78
C GLY A 355 3.48 -21.82 -2.50
N SER A 356 4.54 -21.56 -1.74
CA SER A 356 4.57 -20.82 -0.48
C SER A 356 5.02 -19.39 -0.75
N TRP A 357 4.15 -18.40 -0.52
CA TRP A 357 4.52 -16.97 -0.63
C TRP A 357 5.64 -16.60 0.34
N PRO A 358 5.54 -16.92 1.64
CA PRO A 358 6.59 -16.57 2.61
C PRO A 358 7.95 -17.13 2.22
N LEU A 359 8.02 -18.43 1.87
CA LEU A 359 9.29 -19.07 1.54
C LEU A 359 9.90 -18.52 0.25
N GLN A 360 9.11 -18.23 -0.77
CA GLN A 360 9.60 -17.73 -2.05
C GLN A 360 10.08 -16.26 -1.92
N ASN A 361 9.38 -15.42 -1.16
CA ASN A 361 9.82 -14.06 -0.87
C ASN A 361 11.10 -14.04 -0.02
N ILE A 362 11.22 -14.90 0.98
CA ILE A 362 12.47 -15.10 1.74
C ILE A 362 13.60 -15.54 0.82
N GLN A 363 13.35 -16.48 -0.09
CA GLN A 363 14.37 -16.97 -1.02
C GLN A 363 14.82 -15.89 -2.01
N LEU A 364 13.89 -15.06 -2.50
CA LEU A 364 14.21 -13.90 -3.33
C LEU A 364 15.06 -12.88 -2.55
N ALA A 365 14.67 -12.54 -1.33
CA ALA A 365 15.42 -11.63 -0.47
C ALA A 365 16.86 -12.11 -0.22
N LYS A 366 17.03 -13.41 0.04
CA LYS A 366 18.39 -14.02 0.16
C LYS A 366 19.18 -13.91 -1.14
N SER A 367 18.52 -14.03 -2.29
CA SER A 367 19.16 -13.92 -3.60
C SER A 367 19.60 -12.48 -3.91
N LEU A 368 18.74 -11.51 -3.60
CA LEU A 368 19.04 -10.08 -3.69
C LEU A 368 20.25 -9.72 -2.80
N LYS A 369 20.24 -10.20 -1.54
CA LYS A 369 21.35 -9.96 -0.61
C LYS A 369 22.67 -10.54 -1.14
N MET A 370 22.65 -11.79 -1.61
CA MET A 370 23.86 -12.46 -2.14
C MET A 370 24.45 -11.70 -3.32
N LYS A 371 23.62 -11.10 -4.17
CA LYS A 371 24.06 -10.33 -5.35
C LYS A 371 24.37 -8.86 -5.04
N GLY A 372 24.24 -8.43 -3.78
CA GLY A 372 24.54 -7.06 -3.35
C GLY A 372 23.56 -6.01 -3.86
N TYR A 373 22.28 -6.38 -4.04
CA TYR A 373 21.24 -5.41 -4.35
C TYR A 373 20.99 -4.46 -3.18
N ASP A 374 20.63 -3.23 -3.50
CA ASP A 374 20.08 -2.28 -2.53
C ASP A 374 18.62 -2.65 -2.31
N PHE A 375 18.32 -3.36 -1.21
CA PHE A 375 16.98 -3.83 -0.92
C PHE A 375 16.63 -3.75 0.56
N ASN A 376 15.35 -3.68 0.83
CA ASN A 376 14.77 -3.85 2.16
C ASN A 376 13.69 -4.93 2.10
N PHE A 377 13.65 -5.83 3.09
CA PHE A 377 12.62 -6.83 3.23
C PHE A 377 11.96 -6.72 4.60
N SER A 378 10.73 -6.26 4.62
CA SER A 378 9.88 -6.21 5.80
C SER A 378 9.09 -7.50 5.89
N PHE A 379 9.37 -8.33 6.92
CA PHE A 379 8.69 -9.61 7.11
C PHE A 379 8.02 -9.65 8.48
N GLY A 380 6.70 -9.78 8.48
CA GLY A 380 5.86 -9.78 9.66
C GLY A 380 5.07 -11.06 9.88
N HIS A 381 3.94 -10.94 10.55
CA HIS A 381 2.97 -12.03 10.77
C HIS A 381 1.70 -11.88 9.90
N GLY A 382 1.69 -10.94 8.95
CA GLY A 382 0.54 -10.69 8.10
C GLY A 382 0.17 -11.88 7.22
N THR A 383 -1.08 -11.88 6.76
CA THR A 383 -1.58 -12.79 5.75
C THR A 383 -1.35 -12.21 4.35
N HIS A 384 -2.00 -12.78 3.32
CA HIS A 384 -1.98 -12.22 1.95
C HIS A 384 -2.74 -10.89 1.85
N HIS A 385 -2.34 -9.90 2.66
CA HIS A 385 -3.06 -8.66 2.88
C HIS A 385 -2.15 -7.43 2.84
N ALA A 386 -2.73 -6.26 2.57
CA ALA A 386 -1.98 -5.02 2.43
C ALA A 386 -1.71 -4.27 3.75
N ALA A 387 -2.22 -4.72 4.88
CA ALA A 387 -2.22 -3.95 6.14
C ALA A 387 -0.81 -3.54 6.60
N GLN A 388 0.15 -4.47 6.54
CA GLN A 388 1.53 -4.17 6.89
C GLN A 388 2.13 -3.15 5.92
N ALA A 389 2.01 -3.38 4.61
CA ALA A 389 2.51 -2.49 3.57
C ALA A 389 1.92 -1.08 3.67
N ALA A 390 0.63 -0.99 3.99
CA ALA A 390 -0.08 0.27 4.16
C ALA A 390 0.41 1.06 5.38
N SER A 391 0.65 0.37 6.50
CA SER A 391 1.20 0.99 7.71
C SER A 391 2.62 1.50 7.50
N GLU A 392 3.43 0.77 6.74
CA GLU A 392 4.84 1.05 6.45
C GLU A 392 5.05 1.99 5.25
N LEU A 393 3.98 2.36 4.54
CA LEU A 393 4.10 3.12 3.29
C LEU A 393 4.94 4.41 3.41
N PRO A 394 4.80 5.23 4.48
CA PRO A 394 5.65 6.40 4.65
C PRO A 394 7.15 6.05 4.74
N GLU A 395 7.49 4.99 5.46
CA GLU A 395 8.87 4.50 5.58
C GLU A 395 9.36 3.95 4.23
N CYS A 396 8.55 3.13 3.56
CA CYS A 396 8.86 2.54 2.26
C CYS A 396 9.17 3.60 1.21
N LEU A 397 8.27 4.60 1.03
CA LEU A 397 8.49 5.65 0.04
C LEU A 397 9.71 6.51 0.39
N THR A 398 9.89 6.88 1.66
CA THR A 398 11.08 7.62 2.10
C THR A 398 12.36 6.82 1.81
N TRP A 399 12.36 5.52 2.05
CA TRP A 399 13.53 4.67 1.81
C TRP A 399 13.80 4.47 0.31
N LEU A 400 12.77 4.26 -0.51
CA LEU A 400 12.91 4.10 -1.97
C LEU A 400 13.48 5.36 -2.63
N TRP A 401 13.09 6.54 -2.14
CA TRP A 401 13.49 7.83 -2.70
C TRP A 401 14.59 8.53 -1.91
N ARG A 402 15.19 7.84 -0.91
CA ARG A 402 16.34 8.40 -0.18
C ARG A 402 17.46 8.75 -1.16
N ASP A 403 18.18 9.81 -0.88
CA ASP A 403 19.30 10.30 -1.71
C ASP A 403 18.89 10.76 -3.12
N TYR A 404 17.58 10.93 -3.38
CA TYR A 404 17.13 11.44 -4.66
C TYR A 404 17.54 12.90 -4.84
N ASP A 405 18.26 13.15 -5.94
CA ASP A 405 18.70 14.48 -6.34
C ASP A 405 18.11 14.79 -7.73
N PRO A 406 17.23 15.81 -7.85
CA PRO A 406 16.62 16.16 -9.14
C PRO A 406 17.60 16.61 -10.22
N ALA A 407 18.83 16.97 -9.83
CA ALA A 407 19.89 17.34 -10.78
C ALA A 407 20.54 16.11 -11.45
N LYS A 408 20.31 14.90 -10.93
CA LYS A 408 20.83 13.65 -11.47
C LYS A 408 19.82 12.95 -12.37
N THR A 409 20.35 12.13 -13.29
CA THR A 409 19.57 11.26 -14.16
C THR A 409 19.88 9.79 -13.94
N GLU A 410 20.90 9.49 -13.16
CA GLU A 410 21.37 8.14 -12.87
C GLU A 410 21.97 8.02 -11.45
N GLN A 411 21.90 6.83 -10.91
CA GLN A 411 22.58 6.41 -9.69
C GLN A 411 22.78 4.90 -9.73
N ILE A 412 23.94 4.44 -9.33
CA ILE A 412 24.18 3.00 -9.13
C ILE A 412 23.69 2.65 -7.72
N PHE A 413 22.73 1.75 -7.63
CA PHE A 413 22.22 1.26 -6.36
C PHE A 413 23.05 0.08 -5.86
N GLU A 414 23.63 0.26 -4.70
CA GLU A 414 24.43 -0.76 -4.04
C GLU A 414 23.99 -0.98 -2.61
N GLN A 415 24.16 -2.21 -2.16
CA GLN A 415 23.99 -2.55 -0.76
C GLN A 415 24.95 -1.72 0.10
N SER A 416 24.46 -1.14 1.19
CA SER A 416 25.28 -0.36 2.10
C SER A 416 26.41 -1.23 2.72
N ALA A 417 27.48 -0.60 3.18
CA ALA A 417 28.56 -1.30 3.87
C ALA A 417 28.07 -2.05 5.12
N GLU A 418 27.12 -1.43 5.85
CA GLU A 418 26.47 -2.04 7.01
C GLU A 418 25.72 -3.33 6.63
N GLU A 419 24.93 -3.29 5.56
CA GLU A 419 24.19 -4.46 5.09
C GLU A 419 25.11 -5.56 4.55
N LYS A 420 26.22 -5.20 3.89
CA LYS A 420 27.25 -6.17 3.45
C LYS A 420 27.85 -6.92 4.63
N ALA A 421 28.08 -6.25 5.75
CA ALA A 421 28.69 -6.84 6.95
C ALA A 421 27.74 -7.78 7.74
N LYS A 422 26.43 -7.71 7.52
CA LYS A 422 25.43 -8.53 8.22
C LYS A 422 25.36 -9.95 7.65
N PRO A 423 24.88 -10.95 8.39
CA PRO A 423 24.66 -12.30 7.89
C PRO A 423 23.86 -12.33 6.59
N LEU A 424 24.13 -13.33 5.73
CA LEU A 424 23.40 -13.50 4.47
C LEU A 424 21.89 -13.59 4.64
N PHE A 425 21.44 -14.22 5.71
CA PHE A 425 20.03 -14.26 6.07
C PHE A 425 19.73 -13.17 7.10
N ARG A 426 19.01 -12.16 6.66
CA ARG A 426 18.46 -11.13 7.52
C ARG A 426 17.07 -10.79 7.03
N VAL A 427 16.11 -10.96 7.90
CA VAL A 427 14.73 -10.57 7.72
C VAL A 427 14.40 -9.57 8.80
N ARG A 428 13.85 -8.43 8.42
CA ARG A 428 13.34 -7.45 9.38
C ARG A 428 11.95 -7.92 9.82
N ILE A 429 11.78 -8.20 11.10
CA ILE A 429 10.51 -8.60 11.69
C ILE A 429 9.98 -7.43 12.50
N TYR A 430 8.82 -6.90 12.11
CA TYR A 430 8.26 -5.68 12.70
C TYR A 430 7.29 -5.93 13.86
N ASN A 431 6.70 -7.11 13.96
CA ASN A 431 5.64 -7.41 14.91
C ASN A 431 6.16 -7.92 16.27
N ARG A 432 7.33 -7.48 16.70
CA ARG A 432 7.90 -7.86 17.98
C ARG A 432 8.42 -6.66 18.76
#